data_8cc4e29b26ff1ff9209a9d07bb62dee4
#
_entry.id   8cc4e29b26ff1ff9209a9d07bb62dee4
#
_cell.length_a   1.000
_cell.length_b   1.000
_cell.length_c   1.000
_cell.angle_alpha   90.00
_cell.angle_beta   90.00
_cell.angle_gamma   90.00
#
_symmetry.space_group_name_H-M   'P 1'
#
loop_
_entity.id
_entity.type
_entity.pdbx_description
1 polymer ?
#
loop_
_entity_poly.entity_id
_entity_poly.type
_entity_poly.pdbx_seq_one_letter_code
_entity_poly.pdbx_strand_id
1 'polypeptide(L)'
;MKRLLSLDILRGITVCGMILVNNAGGPVSYAPLRHSVWNGLTPCDLVFPFFLFMVGISTYISLRKFNFEPTSEVVRKIVRRTFLIILIGLAIDWFGYVCNGNFFPIDTLRIPGVLQRIGLCYGIVSLMVIYINHKYLPWICGGLLLAYSILLLTGNGYACDDTNLLAVIDRGVFGEAHLYKKSPIDPEGLAGTLSAVAHTLIGFMCGRLLLEKISVNKRIVKLITAAVIMLVIGYVLSIWMPINKRVWSTTFVLVTCGWGSLLLALLMYVIDVKNINKGWTFFLVFGMNPLFLYVLSEVVAIIFSQWEIKDAIYQTITIAVPDEYLASLIYSLLFCSVMGLTGYILHRKKIYIKI
;
A
#
# COMPACT_ATOMS: atom_id res chain seq x y z
N MET A 1 23.91 1.56 11.29
CA MET A 1 23.48 0.46 10.41
C MET A 1 23.52 1.00 8.97
N LYS A 2 24.16 0.29 8.05
CA LYS A 2 24.16 0.69 6.63
C LYS A 2 22.72 0.69 6.12
N ARG A 3 22.30 1.75 5.43
CA ARG A 3 20.98 1.88 4.85
C ARG A 3 20.81 0.83 3.76
N LEU A 4 19.67 0.14 3.72
CA LEU A 4 19.36 -0.85 2.67
C LEU A 4 18.81 -0.10 1.45
N LEU A 5 19.68 0.13 0.46
CA LEU A 5 19.32 0.89 -0.75
C LEU A 5 18.23 0.18 -1.57
N SER A 6 18.29 -1.15 -1.66
CA SER A 6 17.27 -1.98 -2.32
C SER A 6 15.88 -1.77 -1.76
N LEU A 7 15.73 -1.63 -0.43
CA LEU A 7 14.44 -1.37 0.21
C LEU A 7 13.92 0.04 -0.10
N ASP A 8 14.79 1.04 -0.11
CA ASP A 8 14.39 2.42 -0.45
C ASP A 8 13.95 2.52 -1.92
N ILE A 9 14.63 1.81 -2.82
CA ILE A 9 14.27 1.75 -4.23
C ILE A 9 12.94 1.00 -4.42
N LEU A 10 12.72 -0.14 -3.73
CA LEU A 10 11.44 -0.85 -3.79
C LEU A 10 10.29 0.06 -3.34
N ARG A 11 10.49 0.80 -2.25
CA ARG A 11 9.50 1.77 -1.76
C ARG A 11 9.23 2.85 -2.80
N GLY A 12 10.28 3.32 -3.49
CA GLY A 12 10.16 4.29 -4.56
C GLY A 12 9.41 3.77 -5.77
N ILE A 13 9.70 2.56 -6.23
CA ILE A 13 8.96 1.87 -7.30
C ILE A 13 7.48 1.78 -6.94
N THR A 14 7.18 1.42 -5.70
CA THR A 14 5.80 1.27 -5.23
C THR A 14 5.05 2.60 -5.20
N VAL A 15 5.65 3.66 -4.64
CA VAL A 15 5.00 4.98 -4.58
C VAL A 15 4.85 5.58 -5.98
N CYS A 16 5.88 5.46 -6.82
CA CYS A 16 5.80 5.87 -8.22
C CYS A 16 4.67 5.12 -8.95
N GLY A 17 4.58 3.80 -8.74
CA GLY A 17 3.50 2.97 -9.28
C GLY A 17 2.12 3.42 -8.76
N MET A 18 1.95 3.72 -7.46
CA MET A 18 0.69 4.23 -6.90
C MET A 18 0.28 5.54 -7.57
N ILE A 19 1.21 6.49 -7.70
CA ILE A 19 0.95 7.77 -8.35
C ILE A 19 0.55 7.57 -9.81
N LEU A 20 1.25 6.69 -10.52
CA LEU A 20 0.98 6.38 -11.93
C LEU A 20 -0.43 5.81 -12.14
N VAL A 21 -0.81 4.79 -11.36
CA VAL A 21 -2.09 4.08 -11.57
C VAL A 21 -3.30 4.86 -11.04
N ASN A 22 -3.11 5.70 -10.01
CA ASN A 22 -4.18 6.53 -9.47
C ASN A 22 -4.51 7.76 -10.34
N ASN A 23 -3.59 8.16 -11.22
CA ASN A 23 -3.70 9.39 -12.00
C ASN A 23 -3.79 9.13 -13.50
N ALA A 24 -4.76 8.30 -13.94
CA ALA A 24 -5.06 8.13 -15.35
C ALA A 24 -5.54 9.44 -15.98
N GLY A 25 -5.04 9.79 -17.18
CA GLY A 25 -5.40 11.03 -17.85
C GLY A 25 -6.86 11.03 -18.31
N GLY A 26 -7.28 9.96 -19.01
CA GLY A 26 -8.60 9.82 -19.61
C GLY A 26 -9.44 8.68 -19.02
N PRO A 27 -10.60 8.39 -19.63
CA PRO A 27 -11.52 7.37 -19.17
C PRO A 27 -10.99 5.94 -19.37
N VAL A 28 -9.99 5.78 -20.25
CA VAL A 28 -9.40 4.48 -20.57
C VAL A 28 -7.96 4.39 -20.12
N SER A 29 -7.53 3.19 -19.77
CA SER A 29 -6.13 2.87 -19.42
C SER A 29 -5.79 1.46 -19.88
N TYR A 30 -4.52 1.19 -20.17
CA TYR A 30 -4.04 -0.16 -20.48
C TYR A 30 -4.37 -1.14 -19.36
N ALA A 31 -4.65 -2.40 -19.71
CA ALA A 31 -5.07 -3.43 -18.75
C ALA A 31 -4.13 -3.58 -17.53
N PRO A 32 -2.79 -3.53 -17.65
CA PRO A 32 -1.90 -3.61 -16.50
C PRO A 32 -2.02 -2.44 -15.51
N LEU A 33 -2.56 -1.29 -15.93
CA LEU A 33 -2.74 -0.09 -15.13
C LEU A 33 -4.15 0.06 -14.55
N ARG A 34 -5.04 -0.90 -14.81
CA ARG A 34 -6.38 -0.96 -14.25
C ARG A 34 -6.47 -2.01 -13.16
N HIS A 35 -7.27 -1.73 -12.15
CA HIS A 35 -7.62 -2.74 -11.15
C HIS A 35 -8.44 -3.86 -11.77
N SER A 36 -8.27 -5.09 -11.25
CA SER A 36 -9.21 -6.18 -11.52
C SER A 36 -10.62 -5.74 -11.16
N VAL A 37 -11.60 -6.14 -11.98
CA VAL A 37 -13.00 -5.75 -11.78
C VAL A 37 -13.51 -6.28 -10.43
N TRP A 38 -13.28 -7.57 -10.16
CA TRP A 38 -13.64 -8.22 -8.90
C TRP A 38 -12.57 -9.25 -8.52
N ASN A 39 -12.61 -10.44 -9.08
CA ASN A 39 -11.59 -11.47 -8.85
C ASN A 39 -10.43 -11.32 -9.83
N GLY A 40 -9.24 -11.69 -9.37
CA GLY A 40 -8.01 -11.63 -10.15
C GLY A 40 -6.96 -10.68 -9.58
N LEU A 41 -5.87 -10.54 -10.31
CA LEU A 41 -4.72 -9.74 -9.94
C LEU A 41 -4.11 -9.09 -11.17
N THR A 42 -4.02 -7.79 -11.17
CA THR A 42 -3.28 -7.01 -12.18
C THR A 42 -2.01 -6.40 -11.55
N PRO A 43 -1.04 -5.94 -12.34
CA PRO A 43 0.09 -5.19 -11.82
C PRO A 43 -0.30 -3.97 -10.98
N CYS A 44 -1.39 -3.28 -11.38
CA CYS A 44 -1.97 -2.18 -10.62
C CYS A 44 -2.39 -2.59 -9.19
N ASP A 45 -2.86 -3.83 -9.01
CA ASP A 45 -3.31 -4.34 -7.71
C ASP A 45 -2.15 -4.67 -6.76
N LEU A 46 -0.90 -4.69 -7.24
CA LEU A 46 0.28 -4.98 -6.43
C LEU A 46 0.81 -3.76 -5.66
N VAL A 47 0.52 -2.55 -6.12
CA VAL A 47 1.20 -1.35 -5.59
C VAL A 47 0.84 -1.07 -4.13
N PHE A 48 -0.43 -1.09 -3.76
CA PHE A 48 -0.84 -0.86 -2.37
C PHE A 48 -0.41 -1.99 -1.41
N PRO A 49 -0.62 -3.29 -1.72
CA PRO A 49 -0.12 -4.36 -0.86
C PRO A 49 1.42 -4.34 -0.71
N PHE A 50 2.18 -4.03 -1.75
CA PHE A 50 3.62 -3.86 -1.62
C PHE A 50 3.99 -2.74 -0.65
N PHE A 51 3.26 -1.62 -0.69
CA PHE A 51 3.47 -0.55 0.27
C PHE A 51 3.20 -1.03 1.70
N LEU A 52 2.11 -1.74 1.93
CA LEU A 52 1.75 -2.27 3.25
C LEU A 52 2.76 -3.32 3.74
N PHE A 53 3.25 -4.19 2.86
CA PHE A 53 4.35 -5.12 3.13
C PHE A 53 5.62 -4.38 3.60
N MET A 54 5.98 -3.28 2.91
CA MET A 54 7.15 -2.47 3.30
C MET A 54 6.93 -1.68 4.59
N VAL A 55 5.69 -1.33 4.93
CA VAL A 55 5.36 -0.76 6.26
C VAL A 55 5.76 -1.77 7.34
N GLY A 56 5.43 -3.06 7.16
CA GLY A 56 5.85 -4.12 8.07
C GLY A 56 7.38 -4.23 8.21
N ILE A 57 8.11 -4.28 7.08
CA ILE A 57 9.58 -4.30 7.08
C ILE A 57 10.16 -3.09 7.82
N SER A 58 9.63 -1.90 7.51
CA SER A 58 10.08 -0.65 8.12
C SER A 58 9.79 -0.58 9.62
N THR A 59 8.69 -1.17 10.06
CA THR A 59 8.33 -1.31 11.47
C THR A 59 9.36 -2.16 12.22
N TYR A 60 9.78 -3.31 11.65
CA TYR A 60 10.86 -4.10 12.23
C TYR A 60 12.16 -3.29 12.37
N ILE A 61 12.57 -2.61 11.30
CA ILE A 61 13.82 -1.82 11.28
C ILE A 61 13.78 -0.68 12.31
N SER A 62 12.63 -0.05 12.45
CA SER A 62 12.44 1.08 13.37
C SER A 62 12.43 0.63 14.84
N LEU A 63 11.63 -0.38 15.18
CA LEU A 63 11.44 -0.84 16.56
C LEU A 63 12.64 -1.62 17.08
N ARG A 64 13.42 -2.27 16.22
CA ARG A 64 14.69 -2.90 16.60
C ARG A 64 15.68 -1.94 17.27
N LYS A 65 15.63 -0.66 16.95
CA LYS A 65 16.47 0.37 17.58
C LYS A 65 16.15 0.55 19.07
N PHE A 66 14.95 0.18 19.48
CA PHE A 66 14.43 0.23 20.84
C PHE A 66 14.36 -1.17 21.47
N ASN A 67 15.04 -2.18 20.89
CA ASN A 67 15.01 -3.59 21.33
C ASN A 67 13.60 -4.16 21.48
N PHE A 68 12.60 -3.60 20.80
CA PHE A 68 11.18 -3.96 20.93
C PHE A 68 10.62 -3.80 22.35
N GLU A 69 11.22 -2.94 23.18
CA GLU A 69 10.77 -2.71 24.55
C GLU A 69 9.54 -1.79 24.58
N PRO A 70 8.48 -2.15 25.32
CA PRO A 70 7.24 -1.37 25.40
C PRO A 70 7.37 -0.18 26.35
N THR A 71 8.35 0.70 26.11
CA THR A 71 8.51 1.93 26.91
C THR A 71 7.43 2.96 26.56
N SER A 72 7.07 3.82 27.53
CA SER A 72 6.07 4.89 27.31
C SER A 72 6.43 5.79 26.13
N GLU A 73 7.72 6.01 25.89
CA GLU A 73 8.20 6.79 24.73
C GLU A 73 7.90 6.07 23.39
N VAL A 74 8.19 4.77 23.32
CA VAL A 74 7.94 3.96 22.11
C VAL A 74 6.45 3.88 21.84
N VAL A 75 5.63 3.59 22.85
CA VAL A 75 4.17 3.53 22.72
C VAL A 75 3.61 4.88 22.24
N ARG A 76 4.04 5.99 22.86
CA ARG A 76 3.61 7.34 22.44
C ARG A 76 3.98 7.63 20.98
N LYS A 77 5.18 7.25 20.53
CA LYS A 77 5.60 7.41 19.12
C LYS A 77 4.71 6.59 18.18
N ILE A 78 4.40 5.34 18.54
CA ILE A 78 3.52 4.48 17.74
C ILE A 78 2.13 5.11 17.63
N VAL A 79 1.50 5.44 18.76
CA VAL A 79 0.14 6.02 18.81
C VAL A 79 0.09 7.33 18.04
N ARG A 80 1.04 8.25 18.29
CA ARG A 80 1.10 9.53 17.58
C ARG A 80 1.20 9.33 16.06
N ARG A 81 2.06 8.44 15.60
CA ARG A 81 2.25 8.18 14.18
C ARG A 81 1.02 7.54 13.55
N THR A 82 0.40 6.58 14.22
CA THR A 82 -0.86 5.96 13.80
C THR A 82 -1.93 7.03 13.58
N PHE A 83 -2.12 7.87 14.59
CA PHE A 83 -3.14 8.91 14.56
C PHE A 83 -2.87 9.96 13.47
N LEU A 84 -1.61 10.39 13.32
CA LEU A 84 -1.25 11.35 12.27
C LEU A 84 -1.49 10.80 10.86
N ILE A 85 -1.17 9.53 10.59
CA ILE A 85 -1.41 8.92 9.28
C ILE A 85 -2.92 8.86 8.99
N ILE A 86 -3.73 8.47 9.98
CA ILE A 86 -5.20 8.43 9.86
C ILE A 86 -5.75 9.84 9.61
N LEU A 87 -5.31 10.83 10.38
CA LEU A 87 -5.75 12.23 10.22
C LEU A 87 -5.39 12.79 8.84
N ILE A 88 -4.19 12.49 8.32
CA ILE A 88 -3.79 12.91 6.99
C ILE A 88 -4.72 12.31 5.93
N GLY A 89 -5.08 11.03 6.06
CA GLY A 89 -6.04 10.39 5.16
C GLY A 89 -7.40 11.07 5.19
N LEU A 90 -7.97 11.30 6.38
CA LEU A 90 -9.23 12.02 6.54
C LEU A 90 -9.15 13.46 6.01
N ALA A 91 -8.01 14.14 6.20
CA ALA A 91 -7.80 15.49 5.71
C ALA A 91 -7.77 15.58 4.16
N ILE A 92 -7.24 14.55 3.48
CA ILE A 92 -7.27 14.47 2.01
C ILE A 92 -8.72 14.32 1.53
N ASP A 93 -9.47 13.39 2.13
CA ASP A 93 -10.88 13.19 1.78
C ASP A 93 -11.70 14.46 2.06
N TRP A 94 -11.52 15.07 3.21
CA TRP A 94 -12.13 16.36 3.57
C TRP A 94 -11.76 17.48 2.59
N PHE A 95 -10.49 17.58 2.18
CA PHE A 95 -10.03 18.59 1.23
C PHE A 95 -10.76 18.49 -0.12
N GLY A 96 -11.06 17.26 -0.58
CA GLY A 96 -11.88 17.04 -1.77
C GLY A 96 -13.27 17.68 -1.66
N TYR A 97 -13.92 17.57 -0.50
CA TYR A 97 -15.22 18.23 -0.25
C TYR A 97 -15.10 19.76 -0.18
N VAL A 98 -14.06 20.28 0.48
CA VAL A 98 -13.79 21.72 0.55
C VAL A 98 -13.62 22.33 -0.83
N CYS A 99 -12.88 21.68 -1.71
CA CYS A 99 -12.72 22.12 -3.09
C CYS A 99 -14.05 22.15 -3.87
N ASN A 100 -15.03 21.33 -3.48
CA ASN A 100 -16.40 21.36 -4.02
C ASN A 100 -17.37 22.32 -3.28
N GLY A 101 -16.84 23.20 -2.41
CA GLY A 101 -17.64 24.18 -1.66
C GLY A 101 -18.34 23.63 -0.42
N ASN A 102 -18.15 22.35 -0.07
CA ASN A 102 -18.69 21.77 1.16
C ASN A 102 -17.59 21.74 2.24
N PHE A 103 -17.63 22.71 3.15
CA PHE A 103 -16.64 22.84 4.22
C PHE A 103 -16.87 21.92 5.43
N PHE A 104 -18.09 21.43 5.61
CA PHE A 104 -18.48 20.60 6.75
C PHE A 104 -19.19 19.30 6.30
N PRO A 105 -18.50 18.37 5.61
CA PRO A 105 -19.10 17.16 5.08
C PRO A 105 -19.27 16.06 6.16
N ILE A 106 -19.73 16.42 7.36
CA ILE A 106 -19.76 15.49 8.52
C ILE A 106 -20.59 14.25 8.20
N ASP A 107 -21.70 14.42 7.47
CA ASP A 107 -22.64 13.33 7.17
C ASP A 107 -22.21 12.45 5.98
N THR A 108 -21.17 12.84 5.25
CA THR A 108 -20.79 12.16 3.99
C THR A 108 -19.28 11.92 3.83
N LEU A 109 -18.48 12.37 4.80
CA LEU A 109 -17.03 12.18 4.78
C LEU A 109 -16.71 10.69 4.83
N ARG A 110 -15.96 10.18 3.86
CA ARG A 110 -15.51 8.78 3.87
C ARG A 110 -14.55 8.53 5.04
N ILE A 111 -14.85 7.52 5.85
CA ILE A 111 -14.04 7.17 7.03
C ILE A 111 -12.96 6.14 6.68
N PRO A 112 -13.26 5.00 6.02
CA PRO A 112 -12.23 4.07 5.56
C PRO A 112 -11.44 4.68 4.41
N GLY A 113 -10.15 4.35 4.32
CA GLY A 113 -9.30 4.81 3.23
C GLY A 113 -7.91 4.20 3.28
N VAL A 114 -7.12 4.43 2.25
CA VAL A 114 -5.78 3.84 2.09
C VAL A 114 -4.86 4.22 3.25
N LEU A 115 -4.77 5.51 3.61
CA LEU A 115 -3.91 5.97 4.71
C LEU A 115 -4.46 5.54 6.06
N GLN A 116 -5.79 5.54 6.24
CA GLN A 116 -6.45 5.06 7.44
C GLN A 116 -6.10 3.58 7.69
N ARG A 117 -6.20 2.73 6.66
CA ARG A 117 -5.78 1.32 6.74
C ARG A 117 -4.28 1.18 7.05
N ILE A 118 -3.41 1.95 6.39
CA ILE A 118 -1.97 1.95 6.67
C ILE A 118 -1.71 2.32 8.13
N GLY A 119 -2.35 3.36 8.64
CA GLY A 119 -2.23 3.82 10.02
C GLY A 119 -2.67 2.72 11.01
N LEU A 120 -3.84 2.12 10.80
CA LEU A 120 -4.35 1.03 11.64
C LEU A 120 -3.41 -0.18 11.63
N CYS A 121 -3.00 -0.66 10.45
CA CYS A 121 -2.09 -1.80 10.33
C CYS A 121 -0.73 -1.52 10.99
N TYR A 122 -0.17 -0.32 10.78
CA TYR A 122 1.06 0.10 11.44
C TYR A 122 0.92 0.10 12.96
N GLY A 123 -0.16 0.70 13.48
CA GLY A 123 -0.41 0.80 14.92
C GLY A 123 -0.58 -0.57 15.57
N ILE A 124 -1.49 -1.38 15.03
CA ILE A 124 -1.80 -2.72 15.55
C ILE A 124 -0.54 -3.60 15.53
N VAL A 125 0.15 -3.70 14.38
CA VAL A 125 1.36 -4.53 14.26
C VAL A 125 2.47 -4.02 15.16
N SER A 126 2.67 -2.68 15.26
CA SER A 126 3.70 -2.12 16.12
C SER A 126 3.45 -2.43 17.60
N LEU A 127 2.20 -2.34 18.07
CA LEU A 127 1.83 -2.71 19.45
C LEU A 127 1.97 -4.22 19.66
N MET A 128 1.48 -5.04 18.72
CA MET A 128 1.63 -6.51 18.82
C MET A 128 3.09 -6.92 19.02
N VAL A 129 4.02 -6.37 18.24
CA VAL A 129 5.42 -6.82 18.24
C VAL A 129 6.23 -6.32 19.43
N ILE A 130 5.77 -5.30 20.16
CA ILE A 130 6.43 -4.87 21.40
C ILE A 130 5.86 -5.58 22.65
N TYR A 131 4.61 -6.08 22.60
CA TYR A 131 3.99 -6.78 23.73
C TYR A 131 3.99 -8.30 23.61
N ILE A 132 4.07 -8.84 22.38
CA ILE A 132 3.98 -10.28 22.11
C ILE A 132 5.36 -10.81 21.73
N ASN A 133 5.73 -11.95 22.31
CA ASN A 133 6.99 -12.62 21.95
C ASN A 133 6.97 -13.03 20.46
N HIS A 134 8.00 -12.64 19.73
CA HIS A 134 8.10 -12.81 18.28
C HIS A 134 8.02 -14.28 17.81
N LYS A 135 8.22 -15.27 18.70
CA LYS A 135 8.03 -16.69 18.38
C LYS A 135 6.58 -17.06 18.06
N TYR A 136 5.63 -16.28 18.57
CA TYR A 136 4.18 -16.48 18.35
C TYR A 136 3.64 -15.76 17.11
N LEU A 137 4.37 -14.78 16.56
CA LEU A 137 3.90 -13.98 15.43
C LEU A 137 3.53 -14.80 14.18
N PRO A 138 4.27 -15.86 13.77
CA PRO A 138 3.84 -16.71 12.65
C PRO A 138 2.49 -17.40 12.91
N TRP A 139 2.26 -17.87 14.13
CA TRP A 139 1.01 -18.54 14.53
C TRP A 139 -0.16 -17.55 14.56
N ILE A 140 0.07 -16.35 15.08
CA ILE A 140 -0.93 -15.28 15.08
C ILE A 140 -1.26 -14.88 13.64
N CYS A 141 -0.26 -14.71 12.79
CA CYS A 141 -0.46 -14.39 11.38
C CYS A 141 -1.30 -15.49 10.68
N GLY A 142 -0.93 -16.75 10.85
CA GLY A 142 -1.69 -17.88 10.33
C GLY A 142 -3.12 -17.94 10.87
N GLY A 143 -3.30 -17.71 12.17
CA GLY A 143 -4.61 -17.65 12.83
C GLY A 143 -5.49 -16.52 12.30
N LEU A 144 -4.93 -15.31 12.08
CA LEU A 144 -5.64 -14.18 11.48
C LEU A 144 -6.10 -14.50 10.05
N LEU A 145 -5.21 -15.06 9.22
CA LEU A 145 -5.55 -15.44 7.84
C LEU A 145 -6.60 -16.55 7.80
N LEU A 146 -6.49 -17.54 8.69
CA LEU A 146 -7.47 -18.63 8.79
C LEU A 146 -8.83 -18.11 9.24
N ALA A 147 -8.89 -17.34 10.32
CA ALA A 147 -10.13 -16.77 10.83
C ALA A 147 -10.80 -15.86 9.78
N TYR A 148 -9.99 -15.08 9.06
CA TYR A 148 -10.51 -14.24 7.98
C TYR A 148 -10.99 -15.05 6.78
N SER A 149 -10.32 -16.15 6.43
CA SER A 149 -10.80 -17.07 5.39
C SER A 149 -12.14 -17.70 5.75
N ILE A 150 -12.31 -18.13 7.01
CA ILE A 150 -13.59 -18.66 7.49
C ILE A 150 -14.67 -17.58 7.40
N LEU A 151 -14.38 -16.35 7.83
CA LEU A 151 -15.31 -15.24 7.74
C LEU A 151 -15.75 -14.97 6.30
N LEU A 152 -14.83 -14.97 5.33
CA LEU A 152 -15.17 -14.79 3.92
C LEU A 152 -16.01 -15.94 3.36
N LEU A 153 -15.68 -17.21 3.69
CA LEU A 153 -16.38 -18.38 3.18
C LEU A 153 -17.78 -18.51 3.77
N THR A 154 -17.97 -18.21 5.05
CA THR A 154 -19.27 -18.32 5.74
C THR A 154 -20.15 -17.10 5.56
N GLY A 155 -19.55 -15.92 5.32
CA GLY A 155 -20.23 -14.64 5.23
C GLY A 155 -20.48 -14.13 3.82
N ASN A 156 -20.57 -15.02 2.82
CA ASN A 156 -20.72 -14.63 1.40
C ASN A 156 -19.67 -13.59 0.93
N GLY A 157 -18.46 -13.65 1.51
CA GLY A 157 -17.42 -12.62 1.38
C GLY A 157 -16.86 -12.46 -0.05
N TYR A 158 -17.17 -13.38 -0.96
CA TYR A 158 -16.78 -13.28 -2.37
C TYR A 158 -17.90 -12.79 -3.30
N ALA A 159 -19.09 -12.53 -2.79
CA ALA A 159 -20.15 -11.88 -3.56
C ALA A 159 -19.85 -10.37 -3.70
N CYS A 160 -20.16 -9.82 -4.89
CA CYS A 160 -20.01 -8.38 -5.16
C CYS A 160 -21.35 -7.66 -5.01
N ASP A 161 -22.00 -7.85 -3.86
CA ASP A 161 -23.31 -7.29 -3.55
C ASP A 161 -23.45 -6.94 -2.07
N ASP A 162 -24.62 -6.46 -1.71
CA ASP A 162 -24.93 -6.00 -0.36
C ASP A 162 -25.08 -7.12 0.68
N THR A 163 -25.14 -8.38 0.27
CA THR A 163 -25.21 -9.56 1.16
C THR A 163 -23.86 -9.96 1.71
N ASN A 164 -22.78 -9.41 1.13
CA ASN A 164 -21.43 -9.65 1.61
C ASN A 164 -21.27 -9.20 3.06
N LEU A 165 -20.81 -10.09 3.92
CA LEU A 165 -20.66 -9.82 5.36
C LEU A 165 -19.75 -8.61 5.65
N LEU A 166 -18.74 -8.36 4.81
CA LEU A 166 -17.86 -7.18 4.96
C LEU A 166 -18.67 -5.90 4.77
N ALA A 167 -19.52 -5.86 3.73
CA ALA A 167 -20.41 -4.73 3.46
C ALA A 167 -21.41 -4.52 4.61
N VAL A 168 -21.96 -5.60 5.16
CA VAL A 168 -22.88 -5.53 6.30
C VAL A 168 -22.20 -4.97 7.53
N ILE A 169 -20.98 -5.44 7.85
CA ILE A 169 -20.19 -4.95 8.99
C ILE A 169 -19.85 -3.47 8.80
N ASP A 170 -19.32 -3.09 7.63
CA ASP A 170 -18.88 -1.72 7.38
C ASP A 170 -20.05 -0.73 7.41
N ARG A 171 -21.20 -1.08 6.85
CA ARG A 171 -22.45 -0.28 6.96
C ARG A 171 -22.95 -0.17 8.40
N GLY A 172 -22.86 -1.25 9.16
CA GLY A 172 -23.27 -1.24 10.57
C GLY A 172 -22.39 -0.38 11.47
N VAL A 173 -21.11 -0.28 11.15
CA VAL A 173 -20.12 0.49 11.96
C VAL A 173 -20.03 1.95 11.52
N PHE A 174 -19.94 2.20 10.22
CA PHE A 174 -19.67 3.54 9.70
C PHE A 174 -20.91 4.24 9.13
N GLY A 175 -21.95 3.49 8.78
CA GLY A 175 -23.07 4.00 7.97
C GLY A 175 -22.70 4.07 6.49
N GLU A 176 -23.70 3.88 5.62
CA GLU A 176 -23.51 3.82 4.17
C GLU A 176 -22.92 5.11 3.57
N ALA A 177 -23.29 6.27 4.13
CA ALA A 177 -22.85 7.57 3.67
C ALA A 177 -21.33 7.79 3.78
N HIS A 178 -20.68 7.07 4.71
CA HIS A 178 -19.25 7.18 5.02
C HIS A 178 -18.37 6.15 4.32
N LEU A 179 -18.95 5.34 3.42
CA LEU A 179 -18.26 4.27 2.71
C LEU A 179 -17.95 4.65 1.25
N TYR A 180 -17.18 3.79 0.59
CA TYR A 180 -16.82 3.94 -0.81
C TYR A 180 -18.02 3.78 -1.74
N LYS A 181 -18.41 4.85 -2.43
CA LYS A 181 -19.64 4.92 -3.24
C LYS A 181 -19.60 4.17 -4.57
N LYS A 182 -18.43 3.72 -5.03
CA LYS A 182 -18.27 3.07 -6.35
C LYS A 182 -18.35 1.53 -6.29
N SER A 183 -18.65 0.96 -5.12
CA SER A 183 -18.75 -0.50 -4.92
C SER A 183 -19.59 -0.77 -3.68
N PRO A 184 -20.36 -1.89 -3.65
CA PRO A 184 -21.07 -2.33 -2.45
C PRO A 184 -20.15 -2.57 -1.25
N ILE A 185 -18.89 -2.91 -1.53
CA ILE A 185 -17.89 -3.23 -0.52
C ILE A 185 -16.80 -2.16 -0.54
N ASP A 186 -16.50 -1.59 0.63
CA ASP A 186 -15.36 -0.68 0.77
C ASP A 186 -14.05 -1.49 0.77
N PRO A 187 -13.14 -1.25 -0.21
CA PRO A 187 -11.86 -1.97 -0.29
C PRO A 187 -10.97 -1.77 0.95
N GLU A 188 -11.17 -0.68 1.69
CA GLU A 188 -10.45 -0.33 2.91
C GLU A 188 -11.30 -0.48 4.18
N GLY A 189 -12.40 -1.26 4.11
CA GLY A 189 -13.31 -1.50 5.23
C GLY A 189 -12.68 -2.14 6.46
N LEU A 190 -13.41 -2.08 7.58
CA LEU A 190 -12.92 -2.49 8.91
C LEU A 190 -12.53 -3.97 8.95
N ALA A 191 -13.43 -4.85 8.50
CA ALA A 191 -13.19 -6.29 8.57
C ALA A 191 -12.01 -6.74 7.72
N GLY A 192 -11.80 -6.13 6.54
CA GLY A 192 -10.63 -6.35 5.68
C GLY A 192 -9.30 -5.95 6.32
N THR A 193 -9.34 -5.09 7.34
CA THR A 193 -8.14 -4.70 8.10
C THR A 193 -7.52 -5.89 8.87
N LEU A 194 -8.31 -6.90 9.25
CA LEU A 194 -7.80 -8.10 9.89
C LEU A 194 -6.77 -8.83 9.02
N SER A 195 -7.10 -9.05 7.76
CA SER A 195 -6.20 -9.65 6.77
C SER A 195 -5.03 -8.72 6.39
N ALA A 196 -5.26 -7.40 6.36
CA ALA A 196 -4.23 -6.41 6.12
C ALA A 196 -3.20 -6.33 7.27
N VAL A 197 -3.60 -6.57 8.51
CA VAL A 197 -2.70 -6.72 9.67
C VAL A 197 -1.80 -7.95 9.49
N ALA A 198 -2.36 -9.09 9.07
CA ALA A 198 -1.56 -10.28 8.77
C ALA A 198 -0.57 -10.01 7.62
N HIS A 199 -0.98 -9.29 6.58
CA HIS A 199 -0.11 -8.83 5.50
C HIS A 199 1.09 -8.02 6.03
N THR A 200 0.83 -7.07 6.90
CA THR A 200 1.87 -6.22 7.53
C THR A 200 2.78 -7.04 8.46
N LEU A 201 2.23 -8.05 9.17
CA LEU A 201 3.03 -8.99 9.97
C LEU A 201 3.97 -9.83 9.12
N ILE A 202 3.55 -10.30 7.94
CA ILE A 202 4.45 -10.98 6.99
C ILE A 202 5.60 -10.04 6.61
N GLY A 203 5.30 -8.79 6.29
CA GLY A 203 6.32 -7.77 6.04
C GLY A 203 7.28 -7.60 7.22
N PHE A 204 6.78 -7.55 8.45
CA PHE A 204 7.59 -7.48 9.66
C PHE A 204 8.53 -8.70 9.81
N MET A 205 8.03 -9.91 9.58
CA MET A 205 8.85 -11.13 9.61
C MET A 205 9.92 -11.13 8.51
N CYS A 206 9.61 -10.65 7.31
CA CYS A 206 10.60 -10.42 6.26
C CYS A 206 11.65 -9.38 6.67
N GLY A 207 11.25 -8.31 7.37
CA GLY A 207 12.18 -7.34 7.95
C GLY A 207 13.18 -7.96 8.92
N ARG A 208 12.76 -8.94 9.71
CA ARG A 208 13.64 -9.74 10.57
C ARG A 208 14.66 -10.53 9.75
N LEU A 209 14.23 -11.20 8.68
CA LEU A 209 15.09 -11.94 7.75
C LEU A 209 16.18 -11.04 7.14
N LEU A 210 15.81 -9.83 6.72
CA LEU A 210 16.73 -8.88 6.09
C LEU A 210 17.87 -8.43 7.01
N LEU A 211 17.65 -8.45 8.32
CA LEU A 211 18.62 -7.98 9.32
C LEU A 211 19.28 -9.12 10.11
N GLU A 212 19.10 -10.38 9.70
CA GLU A 212 19.86 -11.49 10.26
C GLU A 212 21.37 -11.29 10.06
N LYS A 213 22.17 -11.75 11.03
CA LYS A 213 23.64 -11.69 10.99
C LYS A 213 24.23 -12.81 10.12
N ILE A 214 23.79 -12.87 8.85
CA ILE A 214 24.27 -13.83 7.83
C ILE A 214 24.65 -13.07 6.56
N SER A 215 25.31 -13.74 5.60
CA SER A 215 25.68 -13.13 4.32
C SER A 215 24.43 -12.68 3.53
N VAL A 216 24.58 -11.63 2.70
CA VAL A 216 23.50 -11.08 1.87
C VAL A 216 22.89 -12.17 0.99
N ASN A 217 23.73 -13.02 0.38
CA ASN A 217 23.26 -14.13 -0.47
C ASN A 217 22.36 -15.11 0.31
N LYS A 218 22.71 -15.47 1.55
CA LYS A 218 21.86 -16.33 2.38
C LYS A 218 20.53 -15.65 2.73
N ARG A 219 20.51 -14.34 2.95
CA ARG A 219 19.24 -13.58 3.17
C ARG A 219 18.37 -13.63 1.92
N ILE A 220 18.96 -13.41 0.73
CA ILE A 220 18.26 -13.49 -0.55
C ILE A 220 17.64 -14.88 -0.75
N VAL A 221 18.40 -15.95 -0.52
CA VAL A 221 17.90 -17.32 -0.64
C VAL A 221 16.72 -17.55 0.31
N LYS A 222 16.83 -17.20 1.60
CA LYS A 222 15.73 -17.32 2.56
C LYS A 222 14.49 -16.53 2.12
N LEU A 223 14.69 -15.32 1.60
CA LEU A 223 13.59 -14.47 1.12
C LEU A 223 12.89 -15.08 -0.10
N ILE A 224 13.67 -15.61 -1.06
CA ILE A 224 13.12 -16.32 -2.23
C ILE A 224 12.36 -17.59 -1.78
N THR A 225 12.93 -18.37 -0.86
CA THR A 225 12.25 -19.57 -0.34
C THR A 225 10.90 -19.23 0.30
N ALA A 226 10.87 -18.21 1.17
CA ALA A 226 9.63 -17.74 1.78
C ALA A 226 8.63 -17.23 0.72
N ALA A 227 9.12 -16.51 -0.29
CA ALA A 227 8.30 -16.01 -1.39
C ALA A 227 7.68 -17.14 -2.21
N VAL A 228 8.47 -18.14 -2.60
CA VAL A 228 7.98 -19.29 -3.37
C VAL A 228 6.94 -20.07 -2.56
N ILE A 229 7.17 -20.31 -1.27
CA ILE A 229 6.19 -20.97 -0.39
C ILE A 229 4.87 -20.16 -0.37
N MET A 230 4.93 -18.85 -0.17
CA MET A 230 3.72 -18.00 -0.15
C MET A 230 3.00 -18.02 -1.50
N LEU A 231 3.72 -17.96 -2.62
CA LEU A 231 3.13 -18.02 -3.96
C LEU A 231 2.46 -19.36 -4.22
N VAL A 232 3.15 -20.47 -3.93
CA VAL A 232 2.60 -21.83 -4.12
C VAL A 232 1.33 -22.00 -3.28
N ILE A 233 1.38 -21.68 -1.99
CA ILE A 233 0.20 -21.78 -1.12
C ILE A 233 -0.91 -20.84 -1.61
N GLY A 234 -0.58 -19.58 -1.95
CA GLY A 234 -1.56 -18.60 -2.41
C GLY A 234 -2.26 -19.01 -3.70
N TYR A 235 -1.52 -19.50 -4.70
CA TYR A 235 -2.11 -19.97 -5.96
C TYR A 235 -2.86 -21.30 -5.81
N VAL A 236 -2.38 -22.22 -5.00
CA VAL A 236 -3.12 -23.48 -4.72
C VAL A 236 -4.45 -23.17 -4.02
N LEU A 237 -4.43 -22.33 -2.98
CA LEU A 237 -5.65 -21.92 -2.28
C LEU A 237 -6.60 -21.11 -3.18
N SER A 238 -6.09 -20.45 -4.22
CA SER A 238 -6.93 -19.65 -5.12
C SER A 238 -7.90 -20.50 -5.96
N ILE A 239 -7.73 -21.81 -6.00
CA ILE A 239 -8.69 -22.75 -6.62
C ILE A 239 -10.04 -22.71 -5.90
N TRP A 240 -10.05 -22.51 -4.57
CA TRP A 240 -11.25 -22.48 -3.74
C TRP A 240 -11.59 -21.09 -3.21
N MET A 241 -10.59 -20.24 -3.03
CA MET A 241 -10.71 -18.88 -2.48
C MET A 241 -10.10 -17.88 -3.47
N PRO A 242 -10.90 -17.23 -4.33
CA PRO A 242 -10.41 -16.32 -5.37
C PRO A 242 -9.44 -15.28 -4.82
N ILE A 243 -8.41 -14.93 -5.62
CA ILE A 243 -7.56 -13.78 -5.35
C ILE A 243 -8.40 -12.54 -5.56
N ASN A 244 -8.62 -11.76 -4.51
CA ASN A 244 -9.46 -10.58 -4.59
C ASN A 244 -8.93 -9.46 -3.68
N LYS A 245 -8.61 -8.33 -4.31
CA LYS A 245 -8.10 -7.13 -3.64
C LYS A 245 -9.16 -6.45 -2.80
N ARG A 246 -10.41 -6.37 -3.29
CA ARG A 246 -11.47 -5.58 -2.62
C ARG A 246 -11.85 -6.15 -1.27
N VAL A 247 -11.84 -7.47 -1.13
CA VAL A 247 -12.05 -8.13 0.15
C VAL A 247 -10.73 -8.46 0.86
N TRP A 248 -9.56 -8.11 0.29
CA TRP A 248 -8.24 -8.40 0.83
C TRP A 248 -8.07 -9.88 1.22
N SER A 249 -8.44 -10.79 0.30
CA SER A 249 -8.48 -12.23 0.57
C SER A 249 -7.13 -12.78 1.05
N THR A 250 -7.15 -13.88 1.80
CA THR A 250 -5.94 -14.58 2.25
C THR A 250 -5.02 -14.95 1.09
N THR A 251 -5.59 -15.40 -0.02
CA THR A 251 -4.87 -15.68 -1.27
C THR A 251 -4.22 -14.45 -1.85
N PHE A 252 -4.91 -13.31 -1.82
CA PHE A 252 -4.35 -12.02 -2.22
C PHE A 252 -3.15 -11.61 -1.34
N VAL A 253 -3.26 -11.78 -0.03
CA VAL A 253 -2.15 -11.50 0.91
C VAL A 253 -0.93 -12.36 0.59
N LEU A 254 -1.10 -13.68 0.46
CA LEU A 254 0.00 -14.60 0.21
C LEU A 254 0.68 -14.33 -1.14
N VAL A 255 -0.11 -14.14 -2.20
CA VAL A 255 0.41 -13.91 -3.54
C VAL A 255 1.14 -12.56 -3.62
N THR A 256 0.56 -11.50 -3.06
CA THR A 256 1.20 -10.17 -3.11
C THR A 256 2.43 -10.07 -2.21
N CYS A 257 2.44 -10.66 -1.01
CA CYS A 257 3.64 -10.78 -0.18
C CYS A 257 4.72 -11.61 -0.87
N GLY A 258 4.35 -12.68 -1.57
CA GLY A 258 5.26 -13.50 -2.35
C GLY A 258 5.94 -12.71 -3.46
N TRP A 259 5.17 -12.03 -4.30
CA TRP A 259 5.71 -11.17 -5.37
C TRP A 259 6.54 -10.00 -4.81
N GLY A 260 6.10 -9.35 -3.73
CA GLY A 260 6.86 -8.30 -3.06
C GLY A 260 8.21 -8.78 -2.53
N SER A 261 8.25 -10.00 -1.98
CA SER A 261 9.47 -10.63 -1.49
C SER A 261 10.42 -11.00 -2.64
N LEU A 262 9.91 -11.52 -3.77
CA LEU A 262 10.73 -11.81 -4.96
C LEU A 262 11.32 -10.52 -5.56
N LEU A 263 10.52 -9.48 -5.69
CA LEU A 263 11.00 -8.20 -6.22
C LEU A 263 12.08 -7.60 -5.29
N LEU A 264 11.88 -7.67 -3.96
CA LEU A 264 12.90 -7.23 -3.01
C LEU A 264 14.18 -8.06 -3.12
N ALA A 265 14.09 -9.39 -3.23
CA ALA A 265 15.23 -10.28 -3.41
C ALA A 265 16.01 -9.95 -4.70
N LEU A 266 15.31 -9.69 -5.81
CA LEU A 266 15.90 -9.25 -7.07
C LEU A 266 16.65 -7.93 -6.90
N LEU A 267 16.02 -6.92 -6.29
CA LEU A 267 16.66 -5.63 -6.04
C LEU A 267 17.88 -5.77 -5.12
N MET A 268 17.82 -6.60 -4.08
CA MET A 268 18.97 -6.89 -3.22
C MET A 268 20.11 -7.52 -4.02
N TYR A 269 19.82 -8.45 -4.93
CA TYR A 269 20.83 -9.07 -5.76
C TYR A 269 21.49 -8.06 -6.70
N VAL A 270 20.70 -7.26 -7.41
CA VAL A 270 21.20 -6.27 -8.38
C VAL A 270 21.95 -5.15 -7.69
N ILE A 271 21.41 -4.60 -6.59
CA ILE A 271 21.91 -3.39 -5.96
C ILE A 271 22.95 -3.71 -4.87
N ASP A 272 22.61 -4.64 -3.95
CA ASP A 272 23.45 -4.86 -2.77
C ASP A 272 24.56 -5.90 -3.01
N VAL A 273 24.35 -6.86 -3.96
CA VAL A 273 25.38 -7.88 -4.31
C VAL A 273 26.17 -7.46 -5.53
N LYS A 274 25.51 -7.09 -6.65
CA LYS A 274 26.18 -6.71 -7.89
C LYS A 274 26.66 -5.25 -7.89
N ASN A 275 26.27 -4.45 -6.88
CA ASN A 275 26.62 -3.02 -6.73
C ASN A 275 26.20 -2.16 -7.96
N ILE A 276 25.12 -2.54 -8.67
CA ILE A 276 24.58 -1.76 -9.79
C ILE A 276 23.71 -0.65 -9.21
N ASN A 277 24.36 0.48 -8.90
CA ASN A 277 23.72 1.61 -8.23
C ASN A 277 23.30 2.75 -9.19
N LYS A 278 23.77 2.73 -10.43
CA LYS A 278 23.44 3.74 -11.45
C LYS A 278 22.05 3.51 -12.03
N GLY A 279 21.33 4.59 -12.30
CA GLY A 279 19.99 4.54 -12.92
C GLY A 279 18.80 4.46 -11.94
N TRP A 280 19.04 4.16 -10.67
CA TRP A 280 17.97 4.02 -9.68
C TRP A 280 17.54 5.33 -8.99
N THR A 281 18.22 6.45 -9.32
CA THR A 281 17.97 7.75 -8.66
C THR A 281 16.52 8.18 -8.79
N PHE A 282 15.88 7.94 -9.93
CA PHE A 282 14.48 8.26 -10.15
C PHE A 282 13.57 7.60 -9.09
N PHE A 283 13.70 6.30 -8.88
CA PHE A 283 12.91 5.61 -7.86
C PHE A 283 13.36 5.95 -6.44
N LEU A 284 14.65 6.17 -6.23
CA LEU A 284 15.17 6.53 -4.91
C LEU A 284 14.53 7.80 -4.37
N VAL A 285 14.31 8.82 -5.20
CA VAL A 285 13.71 10.08 -4.73
C VAL A 285 12.29 9.90 -4.20
N PHE A 286 11.48 9.01 -4.81
CA PHE A 286 10.17 8.63 -4.27
C PHE A 286 10.29 7.84 -2.96
N GLY A 287 11.27 6.94 -2.87
CA GLY A 287 11.50 6.12 -1.66
C GLY A 287 12.03 6.90 -0.45
N MET A 288 12.56 8.11 -0.66
CA MET A 288 13.10 8.96 0.41
C MET A 288 12.02 9.71 1.19
N ASN A 289 10.96 10.17 0.51
CA ASN A 289 9.83 10.89 1.06
C ASN A 289 8.48 10.25 0.61
N PRO A 290 8.27 8.94 0.83
CA PRO A 290 7.19 8.19 0.19
C PRO A 290 5.80 8.72 0.55
N LEU A 291 5.54 8.92 1.84
CA LEU A 291 4.24 9.39 2.30
C LEU A 291 3.96 10.83 1.86
N PHE A 292 4.97 11.70 1.91
CA PHE A 292 4.81 13.09 1.47
C PHE A 292 4.46 13.18 -0.02
N LEU A 293 5.19 12.44 -0.88
CA LEU A 293 4.93 12.47 -2.31
C LEU A 293 3.59 11.83 -2.67
N TYR A 294 3.16 10.80 -1.95
CA TYR A 294 1.83 10.24 -2.10
C TYR A 294 0.74 11.26 -1.71
N VAL A 295 0.84 11.88 -0.53
CA VAL A 295 -0.12 12.90 -0.08
C VAL A 295 -0.15 14.09 -1.05
N LEU A 296 1.01 14.56 -1.48
CA LEU A 296 1.10 15.65 -2.45
C LEU A 296 0.41 15.28 -3.77
N SER A 297 0.61 14.05 -4.25
CA SER A 297 -0.04 13.60 -5.49
C SER A 297 -1.57 13.55 -5.38
N GLU A 298 -2.12 13.10 -4.24
CA GLU A 298 -3.57 13.10 -4.00
C GLU A 298 -4.12 14.53 -3.96
N VAL A 299 -3.46 15.44 -3.23
CA VAL A 299 -3.87 16.85 -3.15
C VAL A 299 -3.84 17.54 -4.53
N VAL A 300 -2.75 17.35 -5.30
CA VAL A 300 -2.63 17.92 -6.65
C VAL A 300 -3.65 17.29 -7.60
N ALA A 301 -3.93 16.00 -7.49
CA ALA A 301 -4.95 15.32 -8.29
C ALA A 301 -6.35 15.88 -8.03
N ILE A 302 -6.71 16.14 -6.75
CA ILE A 302 -7.97 16.79 -6.38
C ILE A 302 -8.08 18.17 -7.01
N ILE A 303 -7.02 18.99 -6.87
CA ILE A 303 -6.96 20.34 -7.44
C ILE A 303 -7.12 20.29 -8.97
N PHE A 304 -6.37 19.40 -9.64
CA PHE A 304 -6.42 19.27 -11.10
C PHE A 304 -7.79 18.80 -11.61
N SER A 305 -8.43 17.89 -10.87
CA SER A 305 -9.78 17.44 -11.20
C SER A 305 -10.81 18.54 -11.00
N GLN A 306 -10.71 19.29 -9.89
CA GLN A 306 -11.69 20.32 -9.53
C GLN A 306 -11.67 21.53 -10.46
N TRP A 307 -10.48 21.91 -10.94
CA TRP A 307 -10.32 23.06 -11.84
C TRP A 307 -10.20 22.67 -13.31
N GLU A 308 -10.61 21.44 -13.66
CA GLU A 308 -10.59 20.90 -15.03
C GLU A 308 -9.21 20.92 -15.70
N ILE A 309 -8.14 21.14 -14.91
CA ILE A 309 -6.75 21.18 -15.42
C ILE A 309 -6.36 19.82 -16.00
N LYS A 310 -6.81 18.75 -15.35
CA LYS A 310 -6.60 17.38 -15.82
C LYS A 310 -7.17 17.21 -17.23
N ASP A 311 -8.42 17.59 -17.43
CA ASP A 311 -9.13 17.42 -18.70
C ASP A 311 -8.53 18.30 -19.79
N ALA A 312 -8.14 19.54 -19.48
CA ALA A 312 -7.46 20.43 -20.41
C ALA A 312 -6.11 19.86 -20.90
N ILE A 313 -5.29 19.33 -19.98
CA ILE A 313 -4.02 18.69 -20.33
C ILE A 313 -4.28 17.43 -21.17
N TYR A 314 -5.23 16.58 -20.76
CA TYR A 314 -5.55 15.35 -21.47
C TYR A 314 -6.04 15.64 -22.90
N GLN A 315 -6.96 16.59 -23.08
CA GLN A 315 -7.44 17.04 -24.40
C GLN A 315 -6.30 17.59 -25.27
N THR A 316 -5.38 18.34 -24.69
CA THR A 316 -4.19 18.83 -25.43
C THR A 316 -3.33 17.68 -25.92
N ILE A 317 -3.15 16.65 -25.10
CA ILE A 317 -2.40 15.44 -25.47
C ILE A 317 -3.12 14.69 -26.60
N THR A 318 -4.46 14.53 -26.54
CA THR A 318 -5.23 13.81 -27.55
C THR A 318 -5.22 14.47 -28.93
N ILE A 319 -5.03 15.81 -29.01
CA ILE A 319 -4.82 16.50 -30.29
C ILE A 319 -3.56 16.00 -30.98
N ALA A 320 -2.47 15.78 -30.23
CA ALA A 320 -1.19 15.32 -30.77
C ALA A 320 -1.13 13.78 -30.88
N VAL A 321 -1.82 13.05 -30.02
CA VAL A 321 -1.84 11.60 -29.89
C VAL A 321 -3.28 11.13 -29.84
N PRO A 322 -3.90 10.77 -30.97
CA PRO A 322 -5.33 10.39 -31.04
C PRO A 322 -5.68 9.07 -30.30
N ASP A 323 -4.69 8.22 -30.01
CA ASP A 323 -4.91 6.99 -29.22
C ASP A 323 -5.18 7.36 -27.75
N GLU A 324 -6.42 7.15 -27.30
CA GLU A 324 -6.86 7.49 -25.96
C GLU A 324 -6.08 6.75 -24.86
N TYR A 325 -5.67 5.49 -25.10
CA TYR A 325 -4.86 4.72 -24.14
C TYR A 325 -3.47 5.32 -23.96
N LEU A 326 -2.84 5.66 -25.11
CA LEU A 326 -1.52 6.25 -25.09
C LEU A 326 -1.56 7.68 -24.52
N ALA A 327 -2.56 8.47 -24.88
CA ALA A 327 -2.74 9.81 -24.33
C ALA A 327 -2.94 9.78 -22.80
N SER A 328 -3.74 8.84 -22.29
CA SER A 328 -3.93 8.63 -20.85
C SER A 328 -2.65 8.22 -20.14
N LEU A 329 -1.85 7.34 -20.75
CA LEU A 329 -0.55 6.94 -20.22
C LEU A 329 0.45 8.10 -20.20
N ILE A 330 0.52 8.90 -21.28
CA ILE A 330 1.39 10.08 -21.35
C ILE A 330 1.07 11.06 -20.23
N TYR A 331 -0.22 11.36 -20.00
CA TYR A 331 -0.65 12.18 -18.86
C TYR A 331 -0.15 11.63 -17.53
N SER A 332 -0.37 10.33 -17.28
CA SER A 332 0.05 9.68 -16.03
C SER A 332 1.57 9.76 -15.83
N LEU A 333 2.34 9.58 -16.90
CA LEU A 333 3.80 9.68 -16.86
C LEU A 333 4.28 11.11 -16.62
N LEU A 334 3.64 12.11 -17.24
CA LEU A 334 3.94 13.52 -17.01
C LEU A 334 3.64 13.90 -15.56
N PHE A 335 2.47 13.51 -15.03
CA PHE A 335 2.09 13.75 -13.64
C PHE A 335 3.09 13.11 -12.67
N CYS A 336 3.45 11.85 -12.91
CA CYS A 336 4.45 11.14 -12.12
C CYS A 336 5.83 11.82 -12.20
N SER A 337 6.21 12.34 -13.36
CA SER A 337 7.48 13.05 -13.58
C SER A 337 7.55 14.36 -12.78
N VAL A 338 6.44 15.11 -12.71
CA VAL A 338 6.34 16.33 -11.88
C VAL A 338 6.50 16.00 -10.40
N MET A 339 5.86 14.93 -9.91
CA MET A 339 6.04 14.45 -8.54
C MET A 339 7.49 13.98 -8.29
N GLY A 340 8.09 13.30 -9.26
CA GLY A 340 9.49 12.89 -9.24
C GLY A 340 10.45 14.08 -9.18
N LEU A 341 10.18 15.15 -9.93
CA LEU A 341 10.97 16.39 -9.88
C LEU A 341 10.91 17.03 -8.47
N THR A 342 9.72 17.08 -7.87
CA THR A 342 9.55 17.55 -6.49
C THR A 342 10.38 16.70 -5.53
N GLY A 343 10.30 15.37 -5.65
CA GLY A 343 11.11 14.43 -4.87
C GLY A 343 12.62 14.64 -5.08
N TYR A 344 13.04 14.92 -6.32
CA TYR A 344 14.43 15.19 -6.65
C TYR A 344 14.94 16.49 -6.00
N ILE A 345 14.14 17.56 -6.01
CA ILE A 345 14.47 18.82 -5.34
C ILE A 345 14.67 18.60 -3.83
N LEU A 346 13.73 17.89 -3.19
CA LEU A 346 13.84 17.54 -1.77
C LEU A 346 15.11 16.72 -1.48
N HIS A 347 15.39 15.74 -2.34
CA HIS A 347 16.57 14.89 -2.22
C HIS A 347 17.87 15.73 -2.33
N ARG A 348 17.97 16.62 -3.34
CA ARG A 348 19.13 17.52 -3.50
C ARG A 348 19.34 18.43 -2.30
N LYS A 349 18.24 18.93 -1.72
CA LYS A 349 18.26 19.77 -0.51
C LYS A 349 18.41 18.96 0.79
N LYS A 350 18.51 17.61 0.73
CA LYS A 350 18.59 16.69 1.88
C LYS A 350 17.41 16.84 2.86
N ILE A 351 16.22 17.19 2.35
CA ILE A 351 15.00 17.34 3.15
C ILE A 351 14.30 15.99 3.19
N TYR A 352 14.13 15.45 4.41
CA TYR A 352 13.44 14.19 4.67
C TYR A 352 12.28 14.44 5.62
N ILE A 353 11.06 14.39 5.08
CA ILE A 353 9.82 14.61 5.84
C ILE A 353 9.46 13.29 6.51
N LYS A 354 9.52 13.27 7.85
CA LYS A 354 9.21 12.10 8.69
C LYS A 354 7.98 12.42 9.53
N ILE A 355 7.04 11.49 9.51
CA ILE A 355 5.87 11.49 10.39
C ILE A 355 6.07 10.43 11.47
#